data_7fe4410ae0b6d3f92d21588e95e8c5c4
#
_entry.id   7fe4410ae0b6d3f92d21588e95e8c5c4
#
_cell.length_a   1.000
_cell.length_b   1.000
_cell.length_c   1.000
_cell.angle_alpha   90.00
_cell.angle_beta   90.00
_cell.angle_gamma   90.00
#
_symmetry.space_group_name_H-M   'P 1'
#
loop_
_entity.id
_entity.type
_entity.pdbx_description
1 polymer ?
#
loop_
_entity_poly.entity_id
_entity_poly.type
_entity_poly.pdbx_seq_one_letter_code
_entity_poly.pdbx_strand_id
1 'polypeptide(L)'
;MNVSRVALVPIAVLAWALFLPAGSAAADPPPTQVITVVAVGPDGQAINGYRVAXXPDSVGHASECSQPSPSAVDDNVYYCSPSAAGAGTCWPSTPGSLLCVDNPWDRQMHRVTFDGQLAPVRAPAXPDPFALTLDDGTRCLLRNGGAWGGRAXGYVGVYGCGGAGSDLAVLWQPSQGRGSCIDRSAPAWTVKVGRLGAPDAVLPPPATRTVTAAWLAGGRAGQ
;
A
#
# COMPACT_ATOMS: atom_id res chain seq x y z
N MET A 1 73.87 10.67 -65.79
CA MET A 1 73.75 10.42 -64.33
C MET A 1 72.36 10.89 -63.92
N ASN A 2 71.46 9.93 -63.83
CA ASN A 2 70.07 10.23 -63.41
C ASN A 2 69.90 9.93 -61.88
N VAL A 3 69.57 10.91 -61.18
CA VAL A 3 69.28 10.77 -59.74
C VAL A 3 67.80 10.71 -59.55
N SER A 4 67.28 9.50 -59.20
CA SER A 4 65.85 9.27 -58.92
C SER A 4 65.57 9.77 -57.53
N ARG A 5 64.62 10.70 -57.38
CA ARG A 5 64.13 11.17 -56.10
C ARG A 5 63.01 10.24 -55.67
N VAL A 6 63.18 9.60 -54.51
CA VAL A 6 62.13 8.80 -53.88
C VAL A 6 61.31 9.71 -53.00
N ALA A 7 60.02 9.82 -53.30
CA ALA A 7 59.09 10.61 -52.48
C ALA A 7 58.55 9.75 -51.33
N LEU A 8 58.79 10.16 -50.09
CA LEU A 8 58.19 9.53 -48.92
C LEU A 8 56.78 10.08 -48.70
N VAL A 9 55.78 9.22 -48.72
CA VAL A 9 54.40 9.58 -48.42
C VAL A 9 54.17 9.32 -46.93
N PRO A 10 53.75 10.31 -46.15
CA PRO A 10 53.46 10.09 -44.72
C PRO A 10 52.10 9.35 -44.60
N ILE A 11 52.08 8.24 -43.88
CA ILE A 11 50.88 7.51 -43.56
C ILE A 11 50.26 8.18 -42.32
N ALA A 12 49.14 8.86 -42.51
CA ALA A 12 48.36 9.42 -41.40
C ALA A 12 47.55 8.32 -40.76
N VAL A 13 47.89 7.91 -39.54
CA VAL A 13 47.13 6.96 -38.77
C VAL A 13 45.98 7.71 -38.12
N LEU A 14 44.78 7.55 -38.64
CA LEU A 14 43.57 8.07 -37.98
C LEU A 14 43.23 7.17 -36.78
N ALA A 15 43.47 7.71 -35.58
CA ALA A 15 43.02 7.06 -34.36
C ALA A 15 41.51 7.31 -34.20
N TRP A 16 40.70 6.29 -34.41
CA TRP A 16 39.26 6.34 -34.14
C TRP A 16 39.09 6.16 -32.63
N ALA A 17 38.79 7.24 -31.92
CA ALA A 17 38.40 7.18 -30.52
C ALA A 17 37.00 6.60 -30.47
N LEU A 18 36.86 5.38 -29.95
CA LEU A 18 35.59 4.79 -29.67
C LEU A 18 34.95 5.49 -28.45
N PHE A 19 34.08 6.44 -28.73
CA PHE A 19 33.25 7.03 -27.69
C PHE A 19 32.15 5.99 -27.35
N LEU A 20 32.38 5.22 -26.30
CA LEU A 20 31.32 4.40 -25.70
C LEU A 20 30.39 5.38 -24.99
N PRO A 21 29.09 5.36 -25.29
CA PRO A 21 28.16 6.20 -24.54
C PRO A 21 28.18 5.76 -23.07
N ALA A 22 28.46 6.69 -22.18
CA ALA A 22 28.35 6.43 -20.76
C ALA A 22 26.88 6.07 -20.49
N GLY A 23 26.63 4.84 -20.04
CA GLY A 23 25.28 4.42 -19.69
C GLY A 23 24.75 5.36 -18.60
N SER A 24 23.58 5.95 -18.83
CA SER A 24 22.91 6.78 -17.83
C SER A 24 22.55 5.87 -16.66
N ALA A 25 23.05 6.17 -15.46
CA ALA A 25 22.59 5.50 -14.27
C ALA A 25 21.08 5.78 -14.12
N ALA A 26 20.27 4.75 -13.86
CA ALA A 26 18.86 4.95 -13.62
C ALA A 26 18.69 5.83 -12.37
N ALA A 27 17.82 6.83 -12.46
CA ALA A 27 17.52 7.69 -11.32
C ALA A 27 16.81 6.87 -10.23
N ASP A 28 17.06 7.18 -8.96
CA ASP A 28 16.34 6.55 -7.86
C ASP A 28 14.84 6.88 -7.98
N PRO A 29 13.95 5.95 -7.60
CA PRO A 29 12.53 6.27 -7.59
C PRO A 29 12.23 7.39 -6.62
N PRO A 30 11.20 8.21 -6.89
CA PRO A 30 10.78 9.23 -5.92
C PRO A 30 10.41 8.59 -4.58
N PRO A 31 10.58 9.32 -3.47
CA PRO A 31 10.11 8.82 -2.17
C PRO A 31 8.62 8.48 -2.20
N THR A 32 8.24 7.48 -1.43
CA THR A 32 6.83 7.14 -1.25
C THR A 32 6.09 8.33 -0.66
N GLN A 33 4.97 8.71 -1.28
CA GLN A 33 4.10 9.75 -0.76
C GLN A 33 3.24 9.15 0.34
N VAL A 34 3.45 9.59 1.58
CA VAL A 34 2.66 9.12 2.73
C VAL A 34 1.54 10.14 2.99
N ILE A 35 0.30 9.67 2.92
CA ILE A 35 -0.89 10.51 3.01
C ILE A 35 -1.65 10.12 4.29
N THR A 36 -1.82 11.08 5.19
CA THR A 36 -2.63 10.87 6.40
C THR A 36 -4.03 11.39 6.12
N VAL A 37 -5.02 10.49 6.27
CA VAL A 37 -6.41 10.79 5.99
C VAL A 37 -7.13 11.09 7.31
N VAL A 38 -7.86 12.19 7.36
CA VAL A 38 -8.88 12.44 8.38
C VAL A 38 -10.20 12.51 7.64
N ALA A 39 -11.01 11.46 7.77
CA ALA A 39 -12.21 11.32 6.93
C ALA A 39 -13.49 11.75 7.65
N VAL A 40 -13.45 11.97 8.98
CA VAL A 40 -14.64 12.31 9.76
C VAL A 40 -14.31 13.52 10.65
N GLY A 41 -15.21 14.49 10.66
CA GLY A 41 -15.05 15.70 11.44
C GLY A 41 -15.58 15.58 12.86
N PRO A 42 -15.45 16.64 13.67
CA PRO A 42 -15.88 16.63 15.08
C PRO A 42 -17.37 16.35 15.24
N ASP A 43 -18.19 16.71 14.25
CA ASP A 43 -19.63 16.47 14.26
C ASP A 43 -20.01 15.04 13.84
N GLY A 44 -19.03 14.18 13.55
CA GLY A 44 -19.29 12.81 13.13
C GLY A 44 -19.64 12.65 11.66
N GLN A 45 -19.53 13.72 10.86
CA GLN A 45 -19.85 13.68 9.43
C GLN A 45 -18.58 13.49 8.60
N ALA A 46 -18.75 12.91 7.41
CA ALA A 46 -17.63 12.74 6.48
C ALA A 46 -17.11 14.12 6.03
N ILE A 47 -15.78 14.24 5.93
CA ILE A 47 -15.11 15.48 5.50
C ILE A 47 -14.03 15.15 4.47
N ASN A 48 -13.37 16.18 3.97
CA ASN A 48 -12.23 16.07 3.04
C ASN A 48 -12.57 15.28 1.77
N GLY A 49 -13.81 15.45 1.30
CA GLY A 49 -14.27 14.82 0.06
C GLY A 49 -14.70 13.37 0.22
N TYR A 50 -14.64 12.83 1.41
CA TYR A 50 -15.14 11.48 1.66
C TYR A 50 -16.66 11.46 1.66
N ARG A 51 -17.24 10.37 1.16
CA ARG A 51 -18.69 10.21 0.98
C ARG A 51 -19.13 8.86 1.50
N VAL A 52 -20.24 8.87 2.26
CA VAL A 52 -20.82 7.67 2.83
C VAL A 52 -21.79 7.04 1.82
N ALA A 53 -21.65 5.75 1.59
CA ALA A 53 -22.64 5.03 0.76
C ALA A 53 -23.98 5.08 1.46
N UNK A 54 -24.79 5.30 0.74
CA UNK A 54 -26.06 5.54 1.23
C UNK A 54 -26.96 4.38 1.21
N UNK A 55 -26.76 3.50 0.57
CA UNK A 55 -27.48 2.47 0.49
C UNK A 55 -27.61 1.91 1.77
N PRO A 56 -28.89 1.50 2.13
CA PRO A 56 -29.09 0.82 3.41
C PRO A 56 -28.40 -0.54 3.49
N ASP A 57 -28.29 -1.21 2.37
CA ASP A 57 -27.57 -2.49 2.30
C ASP A 57 -26.05 -2.35 2.50
N SER A 58 -25.54 -1.11 2.53
CA SER A 58 -24.12 -0.85 2.79
C SER A 58 -23.81 -0.64 4.27
N VAL A 59 -24.81 -0.69 5.15
CA VAL A 59 -24.59 -0.50 6.59
C VAL A 59 -24.14 -1.82 7.21
N GLY A 60 -22.91 -1.83 7.76
CA GLY A 60 -22.40 -2.98 8.48
C GLY A 60 -22.79 -2.95 9.95
N HIS A 61 -22.59 -4.08 10.64
CA HIS A 61 -22.78 -4.14 12.08
C HIS A 61 -21.58 -4.84 12.73
N ALA A 62 -21.02 -4.21 13.75
CA ALA A 62 -19.87 -4.73 14.48
C ALA A 62 -20.30 -5.18 15.87
N SER A 63 -19.81 -6.32 16.29
CA SER A 63 -20.04 -6.84 17.64
C SER A 63 -18.98 -6.38 18.62
N GLU A 64 -17.83 -5.94 18.16
CA GLU A 64 -16.73 -5.52 19.03
C GLU A 64 -15.86 -4.48 18.33
N CYS A 65 -15.61 -3.36 19.05
CA CYS A 65 -14.76 -2.24 18.58
C CYS A 65 -13.78 -1.85 19.69
N SER A 66 -12.93 -2.79 20.09
CA SER A 66 -12.00 -2.60 21.21
C SER A 66 -10.54 -2.52 20.77
N GLN A 67 -10.29 -2.49 19.46
CA GLN A 67 -8.93 -2.47 18.91
C GLN A 67 -8.71 -1.21 18.09
N PRO A 68 -7.48 -0.66 18.09
CA PRO A 68 -7.17 0.39 17.12
C PRO A 68 -7.07 -0.17 15.71
N SER A 69 -7.36 0.67 14.74
CA SER A 69 -7.02 0.34 13.34
C SER A 69 -5.51 0.09 13.24
N PRO A 70 -5.08 -0.95 12.52
CA PRO A 70 -3.64 -1.12 12.27
C PRO A 70 -3.03 0.03 11.49
N SER A 71 -3.87 0.88 10.89
CA SER A 71 -3.41 2.00 10.05
C SER A 71 -3.47 3.35 10.76
N ALA A 72 -3.83 3.36 12.05
CA ALA A 72 -4.00 4.59 12.81
C ALA A 72 -2.65 5.22 13.16
N VAL A 73 -2.49 6.51 12.88
CA VAL A 73 -1.36 7.32 13.38
C VAL A 73 -1.73 8.11 14.62
N ASP A 74 -3.03 8.22 14.90
CA ASP A 74 -3.56 8.89 16.10
C ASP A 74 -4.50 7.96 16.84
N ASP A 75 -4.74 8.25 18.11
CA ASP A 75 -5.65 7.47 18.95
C ASP A 75 -7.09 7.58 18.45
N ASN A 76 -7.89 6.60 18.82
CA ASN A 76 -9.34 6.58 18.58
C ASN A 76 -9.74 6.49 17.11
N VAL A 77 -8.92 5.81 16.33
CA VAL A 77 -9.28 5.26 15.03
C VAL A 77 -9.39 3.75 15.21
N TYR A 78 -10.53 3.16 14.85
CA TYR A 78 -10.94 1.84 15.31
C TYR A 78 -10.87 0.77 14.24
N TYR A 79 -10.57 -0.43 14.68
CA TYR A 79 -10.83 -1.69 13.98
C TYR A 79 -11.95 -2.40 14.73
N CYS A 80 -12.93 -2.90 13.99
CA CYS A 80 -14.04 -3.63 14.59
C CYS A 80 -14.24 -4.99 13.93
N SER A 81 -14.75 -5.93 14.69
CA SER A 81 -15.07 -7.26 14.19
C SER A 81 -16.58 -7.50 14.25
N PRO A 82 -17.11 -8.44 13.46
CA PRO A 82 -16.39 -9.35 12.56
C PRO A 82 -15.92 -8.67 11.28
N SER A 83 -15.02 -9.33 10.56
CA SER A 83 -14.46 -8.79 9.31
C SER A 83 -15.53 -8.49 8.26
N ALA A 84 -16.67 -9.20 8.31
CA ALA A 84 -17.80 -8.97 7.40
C ALA A 84 -18.36 -7.54 7.51
N ALA A 85 -18.12 -6.85 8.62
CA ALA A 85 -18.56 -5.45 8.76
C ALA A 85 -17.71 -4.47 7.93
N GLY A 86 -16.56 -4.91 7.41
CA GLY A 86 -15.69 -4.05 6.64
C GLY A 86 -15.01 -2.96 7.46
N ALA A 87 -14.93 -3.14 8.78
CA ALA A 87 -14.57 -2.08 9.73
C ALA A 87 -13.09 -2.12 10.08
N GLY A 88 -12.22 -2.03 9.07
CA GLY A 88 -10.77 -2.06 9.26
C GLY A 88 -10.18 -0.74 9.71
N THR A 89 -10.76 0.38 9.27
CA THR A 89 -10.28 1.72 9.60
C THR A 89 -11.49 2.64 9.70
N CYS A 90 -11.84 3.01 10.95
CA CYS A 90 -13.12 3.64 11.25
C CYS A 90 -12.95 4.77 12.25
N TRP A 91 -13.77 5.79 12.09
CA TRP A 91 -13.83 6.94 12.99
C TRP A 91 -15.21 7.02 13.65
N PRO A 92 -15.27 7.43 14.92
CA PRO A 92 -16.56 7.65 15.55
C PRO A 92 -17.43 8.64 14.77
N SER A 93 -18.72 8.32 14.64
CA SER A 93 -19.69 9.16 13.95
C SER A 93 -20.80 9.56 14.92
N THR A 94 -22.04 9.51 14.47
CA THR A 94 -23.19 9.75 15.35
C THR A 94 -23.32 8.62 16.38
N PRO A 95 -24.00 8.85 17.51
CA PRO A 95 -24.09 7.83 18.55
C PRO A 95 -24.47 6.45 18.03
N GLY A 96 -23.73 5.44 18.45
CA GLY A 96 -23.96 4.05 18.01
C GLY A 96 -23.40 3.71 16.65
N SER A 97 -22.61 4.60 16.03
CA SER A 97 -22.07 4.31 14.69
C SER A 97 -20.66 4.84 14.48
N LEU A 98 -20.02 4.24 13.50
CA LEU A 98 -18.72 4.64 12.97
C LEU A 98 -18.87 4.84 11.46
N LEU A 99 -17.98 5.64 10.89
CA LEU A 99 -17.78 5.68 9.44
C LEU A 99 -16.44 5.03 9.12
N CYS A 100 -16.46 4.05 8.22
CA CYS A 100 -15.29 3.25 7.89
C CYS A 100 -14.90 3.47 6.43
N VAL A 101 -13.60 3.63 6.16
CA VAL A 101 -13.14 3.88 4.81
C VAL A 101 -13.15 2.58 3.99
N ASP A 102 -13.67 2.65 2.77
CA ASP A 102 -13.60 1.54 1.81
C ASP A 102 -12.36 1.64 0.95
N ASN A 103 -12.12 2.83 0.41
CA ASN A 103 -10.90 3.06 -0.35
C ASN A 103 -10.64 4.57 -0.45
N PRO A 104 -9.36 4.98 -0.55
CA PRO A 104 -9.04 6.41 -0.60
C PRO A 104 -9.14 7.00 -2.02
N TRP A 105 -9.12 6.15 -3.07
CA TRP A 105 -9.07 6.65 -4.45
C TRP A 105 -10.40 7.29 -4.85
N ASP A 106 -11.51 6.67 -4.44
CA ASP A 106 -12.86 7.20 -4.68
C ASP A 106 -13.41 7.91 -3.45
N ARG A 107 -12.66 7.92 -2.36
CA ARG A 107 -13.04 8.51 -1.08
C ARG A 107 -14.38 7.99 -0.58
N GLN A 108 -14.54 6.65 -0.69
CA GLN A 108 -15.77 5.96 -0.31
C GLN A 108 -15.69 5.47 1.12
N MET A 109 -16.80 5.63 1.83
CA MET A 109 -16.99 5.15 3.20
C MET A 109 -18.33 4.44 3.31
N HIS A 110 -18.45 3.63 4.34
CA HIS A 110 -19.74 3.08 4.74
C HIS A 110 -19.94 3.23 6.23
N ARG A 111 -21.20 3.13 6.67
CA ARG A 111 -21.57 3.23 8.08
C ARG A 111 -21.55 1.85 8.71
N VAL A 112 -21.02 1.78 9.94
CA VAL A 112 -21.03 0.55 10.74
C VAL A 112 -21.67 0.90 12.08
N THR A 113 -22.74 0.18 12.43
CA THR A 113 -23.35 0.31 13.77
C THR A 113 -22.65 -0.65 14.73
N PHE A 114 -22.72 -0.33 16.01
CA PHE A 114 -22.15 -1.19 17.04
C PHE A 114 -23.01 -1.10 18.33
N ASP A 115 -22.85 -2.09 19.19
CA ASP A 115 -23.53 -2.11 20.48
C ASP A 115 -22.62 -1.59 21.57
N GLY A 116 -23.21 -0.93 22.57
CA GLY A 116 -22.46 -0.41 23.71
C GLY A 116 -21.76 0.89 23.42
N GLN A 117 -20.62 1.11 24.10
CA GLN A 117 -19.85 2.34 24.01
C GLN A 117 -18.43 2.04 23.53
N LEU A 118 -17.85 2.99 22.79
CA LEU A 118 -16.47 2.88 22.36
C LEU A 118 -15.53 3.22 23.52
N ALA A 119 -14.65 2.27 23.86
CA ALA A 119 -13.55 2.56 24.78
C ALA A 119 -12.43 3.27 23.99
N PRO A 120 -11.64 4.12 24.63
CA PRO A 120 -10.48 4.68 23.96
C PRO A 120 -9.51 3.61 23.49
N VAL A 121 -8.92 3.79 22.31
CA VAL A 121 -7.90 2.90 21.78
C VAL A 121 -6.66 3.71 21.39
N ARG A 122 -5.48 3.10 21.59
CA ARG A 122 -4.21 3.75 21.26
C ARG A 122 -3.72 3.30 19.89
N ALA A 123 -3.22 4.27 19.13
CA ALA A 123 -2.61 3.99 17.83
C ALA A 123 -1.42 3.04 17.99
N PRO A 124 -1.22 2.12 17.01
CA PRO A 124 -0.03 1.27 17.03
C PRO A 124 1.22 2.08 16.76
N ALA A 125 2.36 1.59 17.23
CA ALA A 125 3.64 2.26 17.01
C ALA A 125 4.03 2.30 15.51
N UNK A 126 3.65 1.46 14.44
CA UNK A 126 3.88 1.42 13.40
C UNK A 126 2.95 1.19 12.74
N PRO A 127 2.22 1.92 12.48
CA PRO A 127 1.05 1.61 11.69
C PRO A 127 1.38 1.17 10.27
N ASP A 128 0.55 0.26 9.77
CA ASP A 128 0.62 -0.15 8.37
C ASP A 128 -0.46 0.58 7.57
N PRO A 129 -0.15 1.11 6.38
CA PRO A 129 -1.17 1.82 5.58
C PRO A 129 -2.39 0.97 5.28
N PHE A 130 -3.58 1.58 5.24
CA PHE A 130 -4.78 0.84 4.84
C PHE A 130 -4.88 0.69 3.32
N ALA A 131 -4.10 1.47 2.57
CA ALA A 131 -4.11 1.39 1.10
C ALA A 131 -2.73 1.75 0.56
N LEU A 132 -2.38 1.14 -0.57
CA LEU A 132 -1.13 1.40 -1.29
C LEU A 132 -1.44 1.57 -2.78
N THR A 133 -0.69 2.46 -3.44
CA THR A 133 -0.59 2.47 -4.91
C THR A 133 0.84 2.12 -5.28
N LEU A 134 1.00 1.24 -6.24
CA LEU A 134 2.30 0.75 -6.68
C LEU A 134 2.75 1.46 -7.95
N ASP A 135 4.00 1.27 -8.33
CA ASP A 135 4.64 1.97 -9.45
C ASP A 135 4.01 1.66 -10.83
N ASP A 136 3.26 0.57 -10.94
CA ASP A 136 2.50 0.24 -12.16
C ASP A 136 1.04 0.70 -12.08
N GLY A 137 0.66 1.44 -11.05
CA GLY A 137 -0.71 1.89 -10.82
C GLY A 137 -1.60 0.89 -10.10
N THR A 138 -1.08 -0.29 -9.77
CA THR A 138 -1.85 -1.29 -9.02
C THR A 138 -2.25 -0.72 -7.65
N ARG A 139 -3.52 -0.92 -7.29
CA ARG A 139 -4.09 -0.45 -6.01
C ARG A 139 -4.30 -1.64 -5.09
N CYS A 140 -3.86 -1.50 -3.85
CA CYS A 140 -3.91 -2.58 -2.86
C CYS A 140 -4.55 -2.07 -1.57
N LEU A 141 -5.41 -2.90 -0.98
CA LEU A 141 -6.08 -2.59 0.30
C LEU A 141 -5.63 -3.60 1.36
N LEU A 142 -5.42 -3.11 2.57
CA LEU A 142 -5.02 -3.94 3.69
C LEU A 142 -6.09 -4.98 3.98
N ARG A 143 -5.68 -6.20 4.19
CA ARG A 143 -6.57 -7.32 4.48
C ARG A 143 -7.34 -7.07 5.79
N ASN A 144 -8.64 -7.29 5.71
CA ASN A 144 -9.54 -7.19 6.86
C ASN A 144 -10.20 -8.55 7.10
N GLY A 145 -9.35 -9.54 7.43
CA GLY A 145 -9.83 -10.90 7.69
C GLY A 145 -10.22 -11.65 6.41
N GLY A 146 -11.02 -12.68 6.60
CA GLY A 146 -11.50 -13.52 5.50
C GLY A 146 -10.53 -14.64 5.13
N ALA A 147 -11.02 -15.56 4.32
CA ALA A 147 -10.25 -16.67 3.80
C ALA A 147 -9.52 -16.23 2.53
N TRP A 148 -8.22 -16.42 2.51
CA TRP A 148 -7.37 -16.05 1.36
C TRP A 148 -6.68 -17.30 0.86
N GLY A 149 -6.28 -17.28 -0.40
CA GLY A 149 -5.46 -18.33 -0.96
C GLY A 149 -4.08 -18.42 -0.31
N GLY A 150 -3.29 -19.38 -0.75
CA GLY A 150 -1.94 -19.61 -0.25
C GLY A 150 -0.95 -19.70 -1.38
N ARG A 151 0.28 -20.04 -1.01
CA ARG A 151 1.35 -20.41 -1.94
C ARG A 151 2.51 -21.00 -1.17
N ALA A 152 3.36 -21.66 -1.91
CA ALA A 152 4.57 -22.29 -1.33
C ALA A 152 5.50 -21.24 -0.69
N UNK A 153 6.26 -21.78 0.15
CA UNK A 153 7.26 -21.04 0.70
C UNK A 153 6.89 -20.20 1.82
N GLY A 154 5.74 -20.46 2.42
CA GLY A 154 5.36 -19.76 3.63
C GLY A 154 4.89 -18.32 3.45
N TYR A 155 4.66 -17.91 2.23
CA TYR A 155 4.13 -16.57 1.96
C TYR A 155 2.66 -16.49 2.35
N VAL A 156 2.27 -15.34 2.93
CA VAL A 156 0.88 -15.03 3.23
C VAL A 156 0.52 -13.69 2.55
N GLY A 157 -0.75 -13.53 2.16
CA GLY A 157 -1.25 -12.27 1.62
C GLY A 157 -1.58 -11.31 2.75
N VAL A 158 -1.13 -10.06 2.61
CA VAL A 158 -1.38 -9.00 3.59
C VAL A 158 -2.25 -7.89 3.01
N TYR A 159 -2.06 -7.58 1.74
CA TYR A 159 -2.92 -6.63 0.99
C TYR A 159 -3.49 -7.36 -0.21
N GLY A 160 -4.75 -7.12 -0.49
CA GLY A 160 -5.36 -7.56 -1.75
C GLY A 160 -5.21 -6.48 -2.81
N CYS A 161 -4.77 -6.86 -3.99
CA CYS A 161 -4.46 -5.93 -5.08
C CYS A 161 -5.33 -6.21 -6.30
N GLY A 162 -5.64 -5.16 -7.07
CA GLY A 162 -6.35 -5.29 -8.34
C GLY A 162 -7.86 -5.41 -8.24
N GLY A 163 -8.42 -5.28 -7.04
CA GLY A 163 -9.87 -5.25 -6.85
C GLY A 163 -10.50 -6.62 -6.61
N ALA A 164 -11.82 -6.62 -6.55
CA ALA A 164 -12.59 -7.81 -6.20
C ALA A 164 -12.33 -8.95 -7.20
N GLY A 165 -12.14 -10.16 -6.68
CA GLY A 165 -11.89 -11.35 -7.51
C GLY A 165 -10.46 -11.52 -7.97
N SER A 166 -9.58 -10.55 -7.73
CA SER A 166 -8.16 -10.68 -8.06
C SER A 166 -7.46 -11.60 -7.07
N ASP A 167 -6.54 -12.42 -7.55
CA ASP A 167 -5.68 -13.24 -6.70
C ASP A 167 -4.32 -12.59 -6.44
N LEU A 168 -4.12 -11.35 -6.88
CA LEU A 168 -2.88 -10.62 -6.68
C LEU A 168 -2.83 -10.04 -5.27
N ALA A 169 -1.69 -10.15 -4.61
CA ALA A 169 -1.54 -9.72 -3.22
C ALA A 169 -0.14 -9.18 -2.94
N VAL A 170 -0.05 -8.27 -1.99
CA VAL A 170 1.22 -7.99 -1.32
C VAL A 170 1.48 -9.15 -0.36
N LEU A 171 2.66 -9.71 -0.45
CA LEU A 171 3.03 -10.94 0.21
C LEU A 171 4.03 -10.68 1.34
N TRP A 172 3.90 -11.44 2.39
CA TRP A 172 4.83 -11.43 3.51
C TRP A 172 5.23 -12.86 3.83
N GLN A 173 6.47 -13.00 4.22
CA GLN A 173 7.02 -14.29 4.62
C GLN A 173 7.42 -14.17 6.10
N PRO A 174 6.58 -14.63 7.04
CA PRO A 174 6.86 -14.45 8.47
C PRO A 174 8.21 -14.98 8.91
N SER A 175 8.72 -16.03 8.26
CA SER A 175 10.03 -16.62 8.58
C SER A 175 11.20 -15.66 8.30
N GLN A 176 10.99 -14.58 7.55
CA GLN A 176 12.06 -13.62 7.25
C GLN A 176 12.32 -12.63 8.40
N GLY A 177 11.55 -12.70 9.47
CA GLY A 177 11.83 -11.94 10.68
C GLY A 177 11.51 -10.45 10.62
N ARG A 178 10.94 -9.96 9.53
CA ARG A 178 10.49 -8.55 9.45
C ARG A 178 9.13 -8.41 10.12
N GLY A 179 8.93 -7.29 10.80
CA GLY A 179 7.64 -6.98 11.41
C GLY A 179 6.58 -6.49 10.46
N SER A 180 6.92 -6.20 9.20
CA SER A 180 5.99 -5.67 8.19
C SER A 180 6.33 -6.22 6.82
N CYS A 181 5.29 -6.35 5.96
CA CYS A 181 5.48 -6.70 4.55
C CYS A 181 6.04 -5.53 3.73
N ILE A 182 6.08 -4.33 4.30
CA ILE A 182 6.58 -3.14 3.61
C ILE A 182 8.02 -2.89 4.04
N ASP A 183 8.91 -2.84 3.07
CA ASP A 183 10.31 -2.48 3.32
C ASP A 183 10.44 -0.96 3.25
N ARG A 184 10.70 -0.34 4.41
CA ARG A 184 10.82 1.11 4.56
C ARG A 184 12.27 1.54 4.76
N SER A 185 13.24 0.70 4.38
CA SER A 185 14.65 0.99 4.58
C SER A 185 15.20 2.09 3.65
N ALA A 186 14.45 2.44 2.61
CA ALA A 186 14.77 3.55 1.70
C ALA A 186 13.58 4.50 1.60
N PRO A 187 13.79 5.74 1.13
CA PRO A 187 12.66 6.68 0.99
C PRO A 187 11.55 6.19 0.06
N ALA A 188 11.90 5.47 -0.99
CA ALA A 188 10.92 4.77 -1.84
C ALA A 188 10.72 3.39 -1.25
N TRP A 189 9.56 3.17 -0.63
CA TRP A 189 9.23 1.88 -0.01
C TRP A 189 8.99 0.81 -1.06
N THR A 190 9.22 -0.44 -0.70
CA THR A 190 8.96 -1.56 -1.61
C THR A 190 8.15 -2.66 -0.91
N VAL A 191 7.46 -3.44 -1.75
CA VAL A 191 6.69 -4.60 -1.33
C VAL A 191 6.96 -5.75 -2.30
N LYS A 192 6.68 -6.97 -1.87
CA LYS A 192 6.68 -8.14 -2.73
C LYS A 192 5.25 -8.41 -3.18
N VAL A 193 5.04 -8.57 -4.48
CA VAL A 193 3.70 -8.77 -5.04
C VAL A 193 3.68 -10.07 -5.82
N GLY A 194 2.66 -10.86 -5.60
CA GLY A 194 2.50 -12.12 -6.33
C GLY A 194 1.09 -12.66 -6.17
N ARG A 195 0.82 -13.72 -6.89
CA ARG A 195 -0.49 -14.35 -6.90
C ARG A 195 -0.63 -15.32 -5.74
N LEU A 196 -1.85 -15.50 -5.29
CA LEU A 196 -2.24 -16.55 -4.37
C LEU A 196 -3.01 -17.63 -5.14
N GLY A 197 -2.92 -18.85 -4.66
CA GLY A 197 -3.61 -19.99 -5.29
C GLY A 197 -4.06 -20.97 -4.21
N ALA A 198 -4.04 -22.25 -4.56
CA ALA A 198 -4.30 -23.29 -3.60
C ALA A 198 -3.23 -23.28 -2.50
N PRO A 199 -3.49 -23.83 -1.31
CA PRO A 199 -2.45 -23.97 -0.29
C PRO A 199 -1.22 -24.68 -0.86
N ASP A 200 -0.04 -24.15 -0.57
CA ASP A 200 1.24 -24.66 -1.04
C ASP A 200 1.43 -24.63 -2.57
N ALA A 201 0.62 -23.85 -3.30
CA ALA A 201 0.77 -23.72 -4.75
C ALA A 201 2.17 -23.20 -5.10
N VAL A 202 2.82 -23.86 -6.07
CA VAL A 202 4.10 -23.42 -6.62
C VAL A 202 3.80 -22.40 -7.71
N LEU A 203 4.03 -21.12 -7.39
CA LEU A 203 3.71 -20.00 -8.25
C LEU A 203 4.99 -19.24 -8.57
N PRO A 204 5.01 -18.41 -9.63
CA PRO A 204 6.22 -17.65 -9.94
C PRO A 204 6.68 -16.82 -8.73
N PRO A 205 8.00 -16.57 -8.61
CA PRO A 205 8.50 -15.76 -7.49
C PRO A 205 7.83 -14.39 -7.44
N PRO A 206 7.60 -13.85 -6.24
CA PRO A 206 7.04 -12.50 -6.12
C PRO A 206 7.95 -11.46 -6.77
N ALA A 207 7.34 -10.45 -7.38
CA ALA A 207 8.06 -9.30 -7.93
C ALA A 207 8.17 -8.21 -6.86
N THR A 208 9.32 -7.54 -6.80
CA THR A 208 9.47 -6.34 -5.98
C THR A 208 8.87 -5.16 -6.71
N ARG A 209 7.97 -4.41 -6.04
CA ARG A 209 7.32 -3.22 -6.59
C ARG A 209 7.55 -2.05 -5.65
N THR A 210 7.69 -0.87 -6.24
CA THR A 210 7.82 0.37 -5.47
C THR A 210 6.43 0.88 -5.09
N VAL A 211 6.29 1.33 -3.83
CA VAL A 211 5.07 1.97 -3.35
C VAL A 211 5.15 3.46 -3.68
N THR A 212 4.28 3.95 -4.54
CA THR A 212 4.27 5.37 -4.91
C THR A 212 3.46 6.20 -3.93
N ALA A 213 2.39 5.63 -3.34
CA ALA A 213 1.57 6.31 -2.34
C ALA A 213 1.07 5.31 -1.30
N ALA A 214 0.97 5.78 -0.05
CA ALA A 214 0.52 4.97 1.09
C ALA A 214 -0.39 5.83 1.96
N TRP A 215 -1.53 5.28 2.38
CA TRP A 215 -2.55 6.00 3.13
C TRP A 215 -2.65 5.48 4.56
N LEU A 216 -2.51 6.41 5.51
CA LEU A 216 -2.66 6.16 6.95
C LEU A 216 -3.86 6.95 7.47
N ALA A 217 -4.35 6.60 8.65
CA ALA A 217 -5.55 7.20 9.22
C ALA A 217 -5.19 8.09 10.42
N GLY A 218 -5.45 9.38 10.28
CA GLY A 218 -5.28 10.35 11.37
C GLY A 218 -6.53 10.46 12.23
N GLY A 219 -6.37 11.03 13.39
CA GLY A 219 -7.47 11.27 14.34
C GLY A 219 -8.48 12.28 13.81
N ARG A 220 -9.65 12.31 14.45
CA ARG A 220 -10.67 13.31 14.13
C ARG A 220 -10.12 14.72 14.36
N ALA A 221 -10.46 15.64 13.44
CA ALA A 221 -10.08 17.04 13.60
C ALA A 221 -10.68 17.59 14.89
N GLY A 222 -9.86 18.20 15.72
CA GLY A 222 -10.31 18.83 16.97
C GLY A 222 -10.24 17.96 18.20
N GLN A 223 -9.65 16.78 18.14
CA GLN A 223 -9.34 15.96 19.32
C GLN A 223 -7.92 16.25 19.83
#